data_bdefe4eaf405f5a7ea89e36e48580a54
#
_entry.id   bdefe4eaf405f5a7ea89e36e48580a54
#
_cell.length_a   1.000
_cell.length_b   1.000
_cell.length_c   1.000
_cell.angle_alpha   90.00
_cell.angle_beta   90.00
_cell.angle_gamma   90.00
#
_symmetry.space_group_name_H-M   'P 1'
#
loop_
_entity.id
_entity.type
_entity.pdbx_description
1 polymer ?
#
loop_
_entity_poly.entity_id
_entity_poly.type
_entity_poly.pdbx_seq_one_letter_code
_entity_poly.pdbx_strand_id
1 'polypeptide(L)'
;MKIGEKTALALMVMPDTMFPERITIGDNTIIGFNTTILCHEYLTTEYRLGDVVIGSNVLIGANVTILPGVTIGDGAVVGAGSVVHRDIAPNERVSSQPLRRHEM
;
A
#
# COMPACT_ATOMS: atom_id res chain seq x y z
N MET A 1 11.76 -4.53 6.45
CA MET A 1 10.86 -3.40 6.12
C MET A 1 11.51 -2.10 6.53
N LYS A 2 11.55 -1.14 5.62
CA LYS A 2 12.07 0.19 5.91
C LYS A 2 10.91 1.14 6.12
N ILE A 3 10.89 1.84 7.24
CA ILE A 3 9.83 2.77 7.59
C ILE A 3 10.49 4.09 7.97
N GLY A 4 10.02 5.17 7.35
CA GLY A 4 10.52 6.51 7.60
C GLY A 4 10.08 7.09 8.95
N GLU A 5 10.42 8.34 9.17
CA GLU A 5 10.11 9.04 10.41
C GLU A 5 8.64 9.48 10.44
N LYS A 6 8.06 9.50 11.63
CA LYS A 6 6.68 9.95 11.87
C LYS A 6 5.63 9.17 11.08
N THR A 7 5.97 7.96 10.65
CA THR A 7 5.03 7.07 9.99
C THR A 7 4.33 6.21 11.03
N ALA A 8 3.02 6.08 10.91
CA ALA A 8 2.21 5.32 11.84
C ALA A 8 1.54 4.13 11.16
N LEU A 9 1.73 2.96 11.71
CA LEU A 9 1.00 1.76 11.31
C LEU A 9 -0.07 1.51 12.36
N ALA A 10 -1.32 1.55 11.95
CA ALA A 10 -2.44 1.30 12.87
C ALA A 10 -2.49 -0.17 13.28
N LEU A 11 -3.38 -0.46 14.21
CA LEU A 11 -3.57 -1.81 14.72
C LEU A 11 -3.91 -2.78 13.58
N MET A 12 -3.44 -4.01 13.67
CA MET A 12 -3.72 -5.09 12.72
C MET A 12 -3.20 -4.86 11.30
N VAL A 13 -2.29 -3.93 11.09
CA VAL A 13 -1.61 -3.84 9.79
C VAL A 13 -0.75 -5.08 9.61
N MET A 14 -0.92 -5.73 8.45
CA MET A 14 -0.25 -6.99 8.13
C MET A 14 0.74 -6.78 6.99
N PRO A 15 2.02 -6.50 7.29
CA PRO A 15 3.02 -6.53 6.24
C PRO A 15 3.29 -7.96 5.81
N ASP A 16 3.80 -8.13 4.61
CA ASP A 16 4.13 -9.46 4.10
C ASP A 16 5.01 -10.22 5.09
N THR A 17 4.57 -11.40 5.49
CA THR A 17 5.27 -12.18 6.52
C THR A 17 6.47 -12.95 5.96
N MET A 18 6.52 -13.21 4.67
CA MET A 18 7.62 -13.93 4.02
C MET A 18 8.72 -13.01 3.51
N PHE A 19 8.35 -11.84 3.01
CA PHE A 19 9.30 -10.91 2.37
C PHE A 19 9.11 -9.48 2.87
N PRO A 20 9.12 -9.24 4.19
CA PRO A 20 8.93 -7.89 4.71
C PRO A 20 10.03 -6.92 4.29
N GLU A 21 11.22 -7.43 3.97
CA GLU A 21 12.33 -6.61 3.49
C GLU A 21 12.04 -5.93 2.16
N ARG A 22 11.01 -6.37 1.44
CA ARG A 22 10.61 -5.76 0.18
C ARG A 22 9.65 -4.59 0.34
N ILE A 23 9.33 -4.21 1.57
CA ILE A 23 8.43 -3.09 1.84
C ILE A 23 9.25 -1.88 2.26
N THR A 24 9.00 -0.74 1.60
CA THR A 24 9.60 0.54 1.96
C THR A 24 8.47 1.56 2.10
N ILE A 25 8.42 2.25 3.24
CA ILE A 25 7.43 3.28 3.54
C ILE A 25 8.18 4.56 3.89
N GLY A 26 7.79 5.66 3.26
CA GLY A 26 8.42 6.95 3.49
C GLY A 26 8.06 7.57 4.84
N ASP A 27 8.27 8.89 4.94
CA ASP A 27 8.05 9.64 6.16
C ASP A 27 6.60 10.13 6.26
N ASN A 28 6.14 10.32 7.49
CA ASN A 28 4.87 10.97 7.77
C ASN A 28 3.68 10.34 7.03
N THR A 29 3.71 9.01 6.90
CA THR A 29 2.69 8.23 6.22
C THR A 29 1.84 7.51 7.26
N ILE A 30 0.55 7.38 6.99
CA ILE A 30 -0.38 6.69 7.88
C ILE A 30 -0.98 5.50 7.14
N ILE A 31 -0.81 4.32 7.72
CA ILE A 31 -1.41 3.08 7.21
C ILE A 31 -2.54 2.69 8.16
N GLY A 32 -3.75 2.64 7.63
CA GLY A 32 -4.95 2.42 8.41
C GLY A 32 -5.10 0.99 8.95
N PHE A 33 -6.05 0.84 9.86
CA PHE A 33 -6.35 -0.42 10.54
C PHE A 33 -6.58 -1.57 9.56
N ASN A 34 -6.00 -2.72 9.87
CA ASN A 34 -6.20 -3.98 9.14
C ASN A 34 -5.82 -3.94 7.65
N THR A 35 -4.92 -3.05 7.27
CA THR A 35 -4.39 -2.99 5.91
C THR A 35 -3.36 -4.08 5.70
N THR A 36 -3.40 -4.75 4.56
CA THR A 36 -2.48 -5.82 4.21
C THR A 36 -1.57 -5.38 3.07
N ILE A 37 -0.26 -5.57 3.26
CA ILE A 37 0.75 -5.24 2.25
C ILE A 37 1.42 -6.53 1.81
N LEU A 38 1.23 -6.90 0.54
CA LEU A 38 1.73 -8.14 -0.01
C LEU A 38 2.90 -7.89 -0.95
N CYS A 39 3.96 -8.68 -0.80
CA CYS A 39 5.12 -8.66 -1.69
C CYS A 39 5.26 -9.95 -2.48
N HIS A 40 4.36 -10.90 -2.30
CA HIS A 40 4.36 -12.13 -3.07
C HIS A 40 2.93 -12.55 -3.39
N GLU A 41 2.78 -13.29 -4.47
CA GLU A 41 1.48 -13.77 -4.93
C GLU A 41 1.66 -15.13 -5.57
N TYR A 42 0.85 -16.11 -5.13
CA TYR A 42 0.79 -17.43 -5.75
C TYR A 42 -0.34 -17.46 -6.75
N LEU A 43 -0.01 -17.80 -7.98
CA LEU A 43 -1.00 -18.07 -9.03
C LEU A 43 -0.95 -19.55 -9.36
N THR A 44 -1.95 -20.04 -10.07
CA THR A 44 -2.01 -21.48 -10.43
C THR A 44 -0.82 -21.92 -11.27
N THR A 45 -0.22 -21.03 -12.04
CA THR A 45 0.87 -21.34 -12.95
C THR A 45 2.17 -20.62 -12.64
N GLU A 46 2.18 -19.68 -11.69
CA GLU A 46 3.38 -18.92 -11.40
C GLU A 46 3.35 -18.36 -9.99
N TYR A 47 4.52 -17.89 -9.57
CA TYR A 47 4.76 -17.23 -8.28
C TYR A 47 5.34 -15.87 -8.58
N ARG A 48 4.73 -14.83 -8.02
CA ARG A 48 5.17 -13.46 -8.24
C ARG A 48 5.73 -12.84 -6.98
N LEU A 49 6.84 -12.14 -7.15
CA LEU A 49 7.42 -11.28 -6.13
C LEU A 49 7.42 -9.85 -6.64
N GLY A 50 7.21 -8.90 -5.77
CA GLY A 50 7.28 -7.50 -6.14
C GLY A 50 7.50 -6.61 -4.93
N ASP A 51 8.41 -5.65 -5.06
CA ASP A 51 8.67 -4.68 -4.00
C ASP A 51 7.50 -3.70 -3.92
N VAL A 52 7.08 -3.41 -2.70
CA VAL A 52 6.07 -2.38 -2.47
C VAL A 52 6.77 -1.15 -1.91
N VAL A 53 6.55 -0.02 -2.58
CA VAL A 53 7.10 1.26 -2.16
C VAL A 53 5.95 2.22 -1.90
N ILE A 54 5.86 2.70 -0.67
CA ILE A 54 4.86 3.70 -0.28
C ILE A 54 5.63 4.97 0.05
N GLY A 55 5.27 6.06 -0.60
CA GLY A 55 5.98 7.32 -0.44
C GLY A 55 5.73 8.00 0.90
N SER A 56 6.08 9.29 0.95
CA SER A 56 5.91 10.13 2.13
C SER A 56 4.59 10.89 2.06
N ASN A 57 4.04 11.25 3.22
CA ASN A 57 2.78 11.99 3.33
C ASN A 57 1.60 11.27 2.67
N VAL A 58 1.62 9.95 2.68
CA VAL A 58 0.56 9.11 2.10
C VAL A 58 -0.44 8.74 3.19
N LEU A 59 -1.71 8.72 2.83
CA LEU A 59 -2.76 8.25 3.71
C LEU A 59 -3.40 6.99 3.10
N ILE A 60 -3.26 5.88 3.78
CA ILE A 60 -3.89 4.61 3.42
C ILE A 60 -5.02 4.37 4.42
N GLY A 61 -6.25 4.24 3.92
CA GLY A 61 -7.40 3.96 4.76
C GLY A 61 -7.39 2.56 5.35
N ALA A 62 -8.40 2.25 6.16
CA ALA A 62 -8.53 0.94 6.78
C ALA A 62 -8.91 -0.14 5.76
N ASN A 63 -8.51 -1.38 6.04
CA ASN A 63 -8.88 -2.56 5.25
C ASN A 63 -8.49 -2.45 3.77
N VAL A 64 -7.36 -1.83 3.49
CA VAL A 64 -6.81 -1.75 2.14
C VAL A 64 -5.92 -2.97 1.90
N THR A 65 -5.94 -3.49 0.69
CA THR A 65 -5.02 -4.54 0.27
C THR A 65 -4.10 -3.99 -0.81
N ILE A 66 -2.80 -4.02 -0.56
CA ILE A 66 -1.79 -3.54 -1.51
C ILE A 66 -1.10 -4.76 -2.11
N LEU A 67 -1.19 -4.90 -3.43
CA LEU A 67 -0.67 -6.06 -4.14
C LEU A 67 0.82 -5.91 -4.46
N PRO A 68 1.50 -7.02 -4.76
CA PRO A 68 2.94 -7.00 -5.04
C PRO A 68 3.32 -6.07 -6.19
N GLY A 69 4.44 -5.38 -6.05
CA GLY A 69 5.00 -4.55 -7.10
C GLY A 69 4.43 -3.15 -7.21
N VAL A 70 3.53 -2.77 -6.32
CA VAL A 70 2.86 -1.47 -6.39
C VAL A 70 3.74 -0.39 -5.77
N THR A 71 3.81 0.75 -6.44
CA THR A 71 4.41 1.99 -5.92
C THR A 71 3.31 3.02 -5.71
N ILE A 72 3.24 3.56 -4.50
CA ILE A 72 2.29 4.62 -4.14
C ILE A 72 3.08 5.92 -3.97
N GLY A 73 2.79 6.90 -4.80
CA GLY A 73 3.52 8.16 -4.81
C GLY A 73 3.25 9.04 -3.60
N ASP A 74 4.15 10.01 -3.38
CA ASP A 74 4.05 10.91 -2.24
C ASP A 74 2.73 11.68 -2.26
N GLY A 75 2.13 11.87 -1.11
CA GLY A 75 0.90 12.64 -0.97
C GLY A 75 -0.36 11.95 -1.46
N ALA A 76 -0.28 10.71 -1.90
CA ALA A 76 -1.46 9.98 -2.38
C ALA A 76 -2.41 9.63 -1.23
N VAL A 77 -3.68 9.46 -1.56
CA VAL A 77 -4.71 9.04 -0.61
C VAL A 77 -5.42 7.81 -1.17
N VAL A 78 -5.44 6.74 -0.39
CA VAL A 78 -6.14 5.50 -0.74
C VAL A 78 -7.31 5.32 0.22
N GLY A 79 -8.53 5.31 -0.32
CA GLY A 79 -9.74 5.16 0.48
C GLY A 79 -9.86 3.77 1.10
N ALA A 80 -10.59 3.70 2.21
CA ALA A 80 -10.79 2.45 2.93
C ALA A 80 -11.43 1.37 2.05
N GLY A 81 -11.04 0.13 2.26
CA GLY A 81 -11.59 -1.02 1.56
C GLY A 81 -11.09 -1.23 0.14
N SER A 82 -10.16 -0.41 -0.33
CA SER A 82 -9.65 -0.50 -1.70
C SER A 82 -8.68 -1.67 -1.88
N VAL A 83 -8.62 -2.20 -3.09
CA VAL A 83 -7.55 -3.11 -3.51
C VAL A 83 -6.66 -2.34 -4.48
N VAL A 84 -5.41 -2.13 -4.09
CA VAL A 84 -4.45 -1.39 -4.91
C VAL A 84 -3.72 -2.38 -5.80
N HIS A 85 -4.07 -2.41 -7.07
CA HIS A 85 -3.54 -3.35 -8.06
C HIS A 85 -2.68 -2.68 -9.13
N ARG A 86 -2.46 -1.39 -9.03
CA ARG A 86 -1.62 -0.61 -9.92
C ARG A 86 -0.91 0.50 -9.15
N ASP A 87 0.10 1.08 -9.75
CA ASP A 87 0.78 2.22 -9.15
C ASP A 87 -0.16 3.41 -8.99
N ILE A 88 0.05 4.15 -7.92
CA ILE A 88 -0.71 5.35 -7.61
C ILE A 88 0.25 6.54 -7.78
N ALA A 89 -0.14 7.49 -8.61
CA ALA A 89 0.68 8.67 -8.86
C ALA A 89 0.75 9.59 -7.63
N PRO A 90 1.80 10.42 -7.51
CA PRO A 90 1.85 11.39 -6.42
C PRO A 90 0.59 12.26 -6.39
N ASN A 91 0.08 12.48 -5.18
CA ASN A 91 -1.12 13.26 -4.90
C ASN A 91 -2.41 12.74 -5.53
N GLU A 92 -2.38 11.54 -6.09
CA GLU A 92 -3.58 10.90 -6.62
C GLU A 92 -4.47 10.41 -5.48
N ARG A 93 -5.77 10.51 -5.67
CA ARG A 93 -6.76 9.98 -4.73
C ARG A 93 -7.55 8.87 -5.40
N VAL A 94 -7.60 7.72 -4.75
CA VAL A 94 -8.29 6.54 -5.28
C VAL A 94 -9.10 5.86 -4.20
N SER A 95 -10.13 5.13 -4.59
CA SER A 95 -10.91 4.33 -3.65
C SER A 95 -11.72 3.27 -4.37
N SER A 96 -12.31 2.38 -3.59
CA SER A 96 -13.27 1.35 -3.96
C SER A 96 -12.74 0.20 -4.83
N GLN A 97 -13.64 -0.66 -5.23
CA GLN A 97 -13.41 -1.82 -6.09
C GLN A 97 -14.42 -1.80 -7.24
N PRO A 98 -13.97 -1.70 -8.48
CA PRO A 98 -12.59 -1.50 -8.92
C PRO A 98 -12.04 -0.14 -8.47
N LEU A 99 -10.71 -0.05 -8.43
CA LEU A 99 -10.04 1.16 -8.00
C LEU A 99 -10.39 2.32 -8.92
N ARG A 100 -10.86 3.42 -8.33
CA ARG A 100 -11.26 4.61 -9.08
C ARG A 100 -10.48 5.82 -8.63
N ARG A 101 -10.13 6.65 -9.60
CA ARG A 101 -9.53 7.94 -9.34
C ARG A 101 -10.64 8.93 -9.00
N HIS A 102 -10.44 9.67 -7.91
CA HIS A 102 -11.35 10.74 -7.51
C HIS A 102 -10.85 12.05 -8.09
N GLU A 103 -11.73 12.75 -8.77
CA GLU A 103 -11.45 14.10 -9.23
C GLU A 103 -11.89 15.08 -8.17
N MET A 104 -11.08 16.13 -8.03
CA MET A 104 -11.31 17.18 -7.05
C MET A 104 -12.21 18.26 -7.62
#